data_c26b098bb5cbf0e74aa1e23e4f863a81
#
_entry.id   c26b098bb5cbf0e74aa1e23e4f863a81
#
_cell.length_a   1.000
_cell.length_b   1.000
_cell.length_c   1.000
_cell.angle_alpha   90.00
_cell.angle_beta   90.00
_cell.angle_gamma   90.00
#
_symmetry.space_group_name_H-M   'P 1'
#
loop_
_entity.id
_entity.type
_entity.pdbx_description
1 polymer ?
#
loop_
_entity_poly.entity_id
_entity_poly.type
_entity_poly.pdbx_seq_one_letter_code
_entity_poly.pdbx_strand_id
1 'polypeptide(L)'
;MAVQYLYNSSGEWIAFRVDKFVYNTSGTWVGWLPWGNCEVVTKSGKYFATIVDDRLFHFGSTPYRGYPGYPGYPGYPGYPGYPGYGGYYRLPSGAQNVIIA
;
A
#
# COMPACT_ATOMS: atom_id res chain seq x y z
N MET A 1 -18.25 -2.62 -1.30
CA MET A 1 -16.93 -2.07 -0.95
C MET A 1 -15.88 -2.79 -1.77
N ALA A 2 -15.09 -2.07 -2.55
CA ALA A 2 -14.12 -2.66 -3.46
C ALA A 2 -12.80 -2.89 -2.74
N VAL A 3 -12.21 -4.06 -2.93
CA VAL A 3 -10.88 -4.39 -2.42
C VAL A 3 -9.91 -4.38 -3.60
N GLN A 4 -8.83 -3.63 -3.48
CA GLN A 4 -7.74 -3.68 -4.44
C GLN A 4 -6.60 -4.49 -3.84
N TYR A 5 -6.26 -5.61 -4.47
CA TYR A 5 -5.13 -6.42 -4.03
C TYR A 5 -3.83 -5.81 -4.53
N LEU A 6 -2.80 -5.81 -3.68
CA LEU A 6 -1.50 -5.19 -3.97
C LEU A 6 -0.41 -6.25 -3.88
N TYR A 7 0.44 -6.29 -4.91
CA TYR A 7 1.47 -7.31 -5.08
C TYR A 7 2.85 -6.68 -5.10
N ASN A 8 3.88 -7.48 -4.88
CA ASN A 8 5.26 -7.07 -5.15
C ASN A 8 5.63 -7.35 -6.61
N SER A 9 6.89 -7.10 -6.99
CA SER A 9 7.33 -7.30 -8.37
C SER A 9 7.31 -8.77 -8.78
N SER A 10 7.45 -9.68 -7.84
CA SER A 10 7.42 -11.12 -8.11
C SER A 10 6.01 -11.68 -8.24
N GLY A 11 4.98 -10.86 -7.99
CA GLY A 11 3.60 -11.30 -8.06
C GLY A 11 3.06 -11.89 -6.76
N GLU A 12 3.79 -11.78 -5.68
CA GLU A 12 3.31 -12.20 -4.36
C GLU A 12 2.33 -11.16 -3.81
N TRP A 13 1.22 -11.64 -3.26
CA TRP A 13 0.26 -10.77 -2.60
C TRP A 13 0.83 -10.31 -1.26
N ILE A 14 0.96 -8.99 -1.07
CA ILE A 14 1.59 -8.42 0.12
C ILE A 14 0.66 -7.51 0.92
N ALA A 15 -0.39 -7.00 0.29
CA ALA A 15 -1.28 -6.04 0.95
C ALA A 15 -2.60 -5.96 0.20
N PHE A 16 -3.56 -5.22 0.79
CA PHE A 16 -4.76 -4.85 0.06
C PHE A 16 -5.23 -3.47 0.52
N ARG A 17 -5.99 -2.82 -0.33
CA ARG A 17 -6.50 -1.47 -0.12
C ARG A 17 -8.02 -1.49 -0.10
N VAL A 18 -8.61 -0.79 0.88
CA VAL A 18 -10.04 -0.52 0.94
C VAL A 18 -10.18 1.00 1.10
N ASP A 19 -10.79 1.66 0.11
CA ASP A 19 -10.89 3.12 0.06
C ASP A 19 -9.50 3.75 0.17
N LYS A 20 -9.26 4.59 1.17
CA LYS A 20 -7.97 5.25 1.39
C LYS A 20 -7.07 4.52 2.39
N PHE A 21 -7.45 3.33 2.83
CA PHE A 21 -6.71 2.58 3.84
C PHE A 21 -6.00 1.38 3.23
N VAL A 22 -4.79 1.11 3.70
CA VAL A 22 -3.96 -0.01 3.24
C VAL A 22 -3.70 -0.94 4.40
N TYR A 23 -3.88 -2.24 4.17
CA TYR A 23 -3.75 -3.29 5.17
C TYR A 23 -2.76 -4.34 4.69
N ASN A 24 -2.12 -5.04 5.64
CA ASN A 24 -1.33 -6.21 5.27
C ASN A 24 -2.26 -7.40 4.95
N THR A 25 -1.68 -8.55 4.63
CA THR A 25 -2.48 -9.73 4.23
C THR A 25 -3.33 -10.29 5.37
N SER A 26 -3.03 -9.95 6.61
CA SER A 26 -3.82 -10.36 7.78
C SER A 26 -4.94 -9.37 8.11
N GLY A 27 -5.03 -8.26 7.40
CA GLY A 27 -6.02 -7.23 7.68
C GLY A 27 -5.60 -6.22 8.73
N THR A 28 -4.32 -6.19 9.10
CA THR A 28 -3.78 -5.18 10.01
C THR A 28 -3.52 -3.90 9.24
N TRP A 29 -4.01 -2.78 9.76
CA TRP A 29 -3.83 -1.48 9.13
C TRP A 29 -2.38 -1.04 9.17
N VAL A 30 -1.80 -0.75 8.00
CA VAL A 30 -0.39 -0.37 7.89
C VAL A 30 -0.19 1.05 7.38
N GLY A 31 -1.16 1.63 6.68
CA GLY A 31 -1.02 2.98 6.16
C GLY A 31 -2.27 3.47 5.45
N TRP A 32 -2.17 4.64 4.83
CA TRP A 32 -3.32 5.24 4.15
C TRP A 32 -2.85 6.24 3.07
N LEU A 33 -3.78 6.68 2.23
CA LEU A 33 -3.53 7.59 1.12
C LEU A 33 -4.14 8.95 1.42
N PRO A 34 -3.38 9.88 2.02
CA PRO A 34 -3.95 11.15 2.50
C PRO A 34 -4.19 12.20 1.41
N TRP A 35 -3.48 12.11 0.28
CA TRP A 35 -3.48 13.21 -0.69
C TRP A 35 -4.28 12.91 -1.96
N GLY A 36 -5.03 11.82 -1.98
CA GLY A 36 -5.83 11.47 -3.16
C GLY A 36 -5.01 11.05 -4.37
N ASN A 37 -3.73 10.75 -4.17
CA ASN A 37 -2.85 10.20 -5.19
C ASN A 37 -2.53 8.75 -4.85
N CYS A 38 -1.40 8.23 -5.36
CA CYS A 38 -1.02 6.84 -5.13
C CYS A 38 0.02 6.67 -4.02
N GLU A 39 0.35 7.74 -3.29
CA GLU A 39 1.36 7.67 -2.22
C GLU A 39 0.73 7.24 -0.91
N VAL A 40 1.30 6.19 -0.32
CA VAL A 40 0.85 5.62 0.94
C VAL A 40 1.78 6.10 2.04
N VAL A 41 1.22 6.63 3.12
CA VAL A 41 1.98 7.01 4.32
C VAL A 41 1.64 6.06 5.46
N THR A 42 2.57 5.95 6.43
CA THR A 42 2.33 5.16 7.64
C THR A 42 1.33 5.88 8.54
N LYS A 43 0.90 5.20 9.60
CA LYS A 43 0.01 5.80 10.61
C LYS A 43 0.60 7.06 11.24
N SER A 44 1.93 7.17 11.28
CA SER A 44 2.62 8.35 11.82
C SER A 44 2.84 9.46 10.78
N GLY A 45 2.41 9.25 9.55
CA GLY A 45 2.48 10.27 8.50
C GLY A 45 3.74 10.24 7.65
N LYS A 46 4.56 9.22 7.75
CA LYS A 46 5.78 9.09 6.95
C LYS A 46 5.50 8.37 5.66
N TYR A 47 6.13 8.80 4.57
CA TYR A 47 6.01 8.11 3.29
C TYR A 47 6.45 6.65 3.44
N PHE A 48 5.63 5.76 2.92
CA PHE A 48 5.88 4.32 3.00
C PHE A 48 6.09 3.71 1.62
N ALA A 49 5.15 3.94 0.70
CA ALA A 49 5.18 3.31 -0.61
C ALA A 49 4.28 4.05 -1.58
N THR A 50 4.38 3.68 -2.86
CA THR A 50 3.52 4.20 -3.92
C THR A 50 2.84 3.04 -4.62
N ILE A 51 1.55 3.18 -4.90
CA ILE A 51 0.79 2.20 -5.67
C ILE A 51 1.02 2.49 -7.15
N VAL A 52 1.57 1.51 -7.86
CA VAL A 52 1.75 1.55 -9.31
C VAL A 52 0.92 0.43 -9.90
N ASP A 53 -0.20 0.78 -10.52
CA ASP A 53 -1.22 -0.19 -10.96
C ASP A 53 -1.71 -1.03 -9.77
N ASP A 54 -1.42 -2.33 -9.73
CA ASP A 54 -1.76 -3.19 -8.60
C ASP A 54 -0.53 -3.60 -7.79
N ARG A 55 0.56 -2.78 -7.87
CA ARG A 55 1.83 -3.06 -7.18
C ARG A 55 2.10 -2.01 -6.13
N LEU A 56 2.78 -2.43 -5.07
CA LEU A 56 3.17 -1.53 -3.99
C LEU A 56 4.70 -1.47 -3.95
N PHE A 57 5.26 -0.33 -4.32
CA PHE A 57 6.71 -0.13 -4.40
C PHE A 57 7.13 1.06 -3.56
N HIS A 58 8.35 1.00 -3.03
CA HIS A 58 8.96 2.13 -2.33
C HIS A 58 9.92 2.85 -3.27
N PHE A 59 9.76 4.17 -3.41
CA PHE A 59 10.68 5.02 -4.17
C PHE A 59 11.57 5.76 -3.20
N GLY A 60 12.88 5.79 -3.48
CA GLY A 60 13.86 6.40 -2.60
C GLY A 60 13.83 7.92 -2.56
N SER A 61 13.21 8.56 -3.55
CA SER A 61 13.13 10.01 -3.62
C SER A 61 11.71 10.43 -3.94
N THR A 62 11.05 11.05 -2.97
CA THR A 62 9.70 11.59 -3.14
C THR A 62 9.66 12.99 -2.53
N PRO A 63 8.84 13.91 -3.08
CA PRO A 63 8.72 15.24 -2.48
C PRO A 63 8.06 15.16 -1.10
N TYR A 64 8.53 15.99 -0.19
CA TYR A 64 7.88 16.12 1.13
C TYR A 64 6.60 16.93 0.95
N ARG A 65 5.48 16.35 1.40
CA ARG A 65 4.15 16.96 1.22
C ARG A 65 3.55 17.50 2.52
N GLY A 66 4.34 17.55 3.57
CA GLY A 66 3.86 17.97 4.87
C GLY A 66 3.26 16.84 5.68
N TYR A 67 2.74 17.17 6.84
CA TYR A 67 2.11 16.18 7.71
C TYR A 67 0.66 15.96 7.27
N PRO A 68 0.27 14.74 6.92
CA PRO A 68 -1.07 14.46 6.39
C PRO A 68 -2.17 14.40 7.45
N GLY A 69 -1.84 14.48 8.72
CA GLY A 69 -2.81 14.29 9.78
C GLY A 69 -3.02 12.81 10.10
N TYR A 70 -4.06 12.54 10.86
CA TYR A 70 -4.41 11.19 11.26
C TYR A 70 -5.87 10.94 10.86
N PRO A 71 -6.18 9.92 10.06
CA PRO A 71 -7.54 9.71 9.54
C PRO A 71 -8.48 9.04 10.55
N GLY A 72 -7.96 8.62 11.70
CA GLY A 72 -8.69 7.76 12.61
C GLY A 72 -8.48 6.29 12.28
N TYR A 73 -8.68 5.42 13.25
CA TYR A 73 -8.51 3.99 13.03
C TYR A 73 -9.67 3.45 12.18
N PRO A 74 -9.39 2.80 11.05
CA PRO A 74 -10.44 2.34 10.14
C PRO A 74 -11.17 1.07 10.59
N GLY A 75 -10.68 0.42 11.65
CA GLY A 75 -11.21 -0.86 12.07
C GLY A 75 -10.62 -2.03 11.30
N TYR A 76 -11.02 -3.23 11.66
CA TYR A 76 -10.56 -4.43 10.98
C TYR A 76 -11.49 -4.71 9.80
N PRO A 77 -10.96 -4.75 8.57
CA PRO A 77 -11.79 -4.92 7.37
C PRO A 77 -12.20 -6.36 7.10
N GLY A 78 -11.66 -7.31 7.86
CA GLY A 78 -11.82 -8.72 7.59
C GLY A 78 -10.77 -9.23 6.61
N TYR A 79 -10.65 -10.55 6.52
CA TYR A 79 -9.72 -11.17 5.57
C TYR A 79 -10.41 -11.25 4.19
N PRO A 80 -9.83 -10.65 3.16
CA PRO A 80 -10.48 -10.57 1.84
C PRO A 80 -10.37 -11.87 1.02
N GLY A 81 -9.60 -12.85 1.48
CA GLY A 81 -9.30 -14.05 0.72
C GLY A 81 -8.04 -13.90 -0.10
N TYR A 82 -7.39 -15.03 -0.39
CA TYR A 82 -6.16 -15.03 -1.18
C TYR A 82 -6.51 -14.83 -2.66
N PRO A 83 -5.97 -13.79 -3.31
CA PRO A 83 -6.33 -13.46 -4.69
C PRO A 83 -5.61 -14.31 -5.74
N GLY A 84 -4.61 -15.09 -5.35
CA GLY A 84 -3.76 -15.81 -6.28
C GLY A 84 -2.51 -15.04 -6.66
N TYR A 85 -1.75 -15.61 -7.58
CA TYR A 85 -0.50 -15.03 -8.06
C TYR A 85 -0.78 -13.83 -8.97
N GLY A 86 -0.11 -12.71 -8.73
CA GLY A 86 -0.33 -11.48 -9.48
C GLY A 86 0.48 -11.31 -10.76
N GLY A 87 1.38 -12.23 -11.04
CA GLY A 87 2.26 -12.15 -12.20
C GLY A 87 3.46 -11.24 -11.97
N TYR A 88 4.47 -11.37 -12.81
CA TYR A 88 5.67 -10.55 -12.71
C TYR A 88 5.38 -9.13 -13.18
N TYR A 89 5.91 -8.15 -12.45
CA TYR A 89 5.83 -6.75 -12.82
C TYR A 89 7.22 -6.13 -12.67
N ARG A 90 7.73 -5.55 -13.75
CA ARG A 90 9.06 -4.96 -13.75
C ARG A 90 9.10 -3.77 -12.79
N LEU A 91 10.12 -3.73 -11.92
CA LEU A 91 10.33 -2.60 -11.02
C LEU A 91 10.62 -1.35 -11.83
N PRO A 92 9.86 -0.25 -11.60
CA PRO A 92 10.19 1.04 -12.20
C PRO A 92 11.55 1.54 -11.70
N SER A 93 12.16 2.45 -12.47
CA SER A 93 13.43 3.05 -12.07
C SER A 93 13.29 3.73 -10.70
N GLY A 94 14.20 3.42 -9.79
CA GLY A 94 14.19 3.98 -8.43
C GLY A 94 13.25 3.30 -7.46
N ALA A 95 12.53 2.25 -7.90
CA ALA A 95 11.58 1.55 -7.05
C ALA A 95 12.21 0.32 -6.39
N GLN A 96 11.70 -0.04 -5.23
CA GLN A 96 12.06 -1.26 -4.51
C GLN A 96 10.79 -1.93 -4.00
N ASN A 97 10.83 -3.25 -3.85
CA ASN A 97 9.76 -3.96 -3.17
C ASN A 97 9.71 -3.53 -1.71
N VAL A 98 8.50 -3.42 -1.16
CA VAL A 98 8.33 -3.10 0.26
C VAL A 98 8.23 -4.39 1.06
N ILE A 99 8.62 -4.30 2.34
CA ILE A 99 8.45 -5.38 3.30
C ILE A 99 7.38 -4.93 4.28
N ILE A 100 6.30 -5.70 4.35
CA ILE A 100 5.18 -5.40 5.25
C ILE A 100 5.19 -6.46 6.35
N ALA A 101 5.37 -5.99 7.58
CA ALA A 101 5.37 -6.86 8.75
C ALA A 101 3.97 -7.32 9.14
#